data_53434e63d3d7c9f5eb8c153bdee390ce
#
_entry.id   53434e63d3d7c9f5eb8c153bdee390ce
#
_cell.length_a   1.000
_cell.length_b   1.000
_cell.length_c   1.000
_cell.angle_alpha   90.00
_cell.angle_beta   90.00
_cell.angle_gamma   90.00
#
_symmetry.space_group_name_H-M   'P 1'
#
loop_
_entity.id
_entity.type
_entity.pdbx_description
1 polymer ?
#
loop_
_entity_poly.entity_id
_entity_poly.type
_entity_poly.pdbx_seq_one_letter_code
_entity_poly.pdbx_strand_id
1 'polypeptide(L)'
;MPGRRYTLHSAEWIPFKIGQPKKQIVPKTVNQIQKTVVEPLKKFGSVFPSLNMAVKRREQALQDYRRLQAKVEKYEEKEKTGPVLAKLHQAREELRPVRDDFEAKNKQLLDEMPRFYNSRLDYFQPSFESLIRAQVVYYSEMHKIFGDLTQQLDQPGHPDEQRERENEAKLSELRALSIVADD
;
A
#
# COMPACT_ATOMS: atom_id res chain seq x y z
N MET A 1 -16.11 -43.72 54.05
CA MET A 1 -15.14 -42.62 54.09
C MET A 1 -15.67 -41.47 53.23
N PRO A 2 -15.98 -40.29 53.78
CA PRO A 2 -16.58 -39.20 53.04
C PRO A 2 -15.52 -38.46 52.21
N GLY A 3 -15.75 -38.33 50.90
CA GLY A 3 -14.89 -37.63 49.97
C GLY A 3 -14.77 -36.17 50.33
N ARG A 4 -13.52 -35.70 50.48
CA ARG A 4 -13.18 -34.28 50.63
C ARG A 4 -13.49 -33.60 49.27
N ARG A 5 -14.52 -32.76 49.27
CA ARG A 5 -14.69 -31.77 48.20
C ARG A 5 -13.60 -30.74 48.35
N TYR A 6 -12.66 -30.76 47.42
CA TYR A 6 -11.76 -29.62 47.23
C TYR A 6 -12.57 -28.48 46.65
N THR A 7 -12.99 -27.55 47.46
CA THR A 7 -13.42 -26.25 47.02
C THR A 7 -12.15 -25.56 46.51
N LEU A 8 -12.00 -25.47 45.20
CA LEU A 8 -11.11 -24.50 44.59
C LEU A 8 -11.53 -23.14 45.15
N HIS A 9 -10.77 -22.65 46.13
CA HIS A 9 -10.83 -21.24 46.47
C HIS A 9 -10.54 -20.52 45.17
N SER A 10 -11.56 -19.79 44.69
CA SER A 10 -11.44 -18.88 43.59
C SER A 10 -10.18 -18.07 43.82
N ALA A 11 -9.09 -18.39 43.09
CA ALA A 11 -8.06 -17.43 42.94
C ALA A 11 -8.81 -16.21 42.39
N GLU A 12 -8.98 -15.20 43.22
CA GLU A 12 -9.41 -13.89 42.78
C GLU A 12 -8.37 -13.47 41.75
N TRP A 13 -8.65 -13.81 40.52
CA TRP A 13 -8.04 -13.12 39.40
C TRP A 13 -8.37 -11.66 39.66
N ILE A 14 -7.41 -10.93 40.23
CA ILE A 14 -7.47 -9.48 40.23
C ILE A 14 -7.66 -9.14 38.75
N PRO A 15 -8.85 -8.68 38.35
CA PRO A 15 -9.01 -8.31 36.97
C PRO A 15 -8.02 -7.18 36.79
N PHE A 16 -6.94 -7.47 36.06
CA PHE A 16 -5.99 -6.47 35.64
C PHE A 16 -6.86 -5.46 34.87
N LYS A 17 -7.30 -4.42 35.59
CA LYS A 17 -8.00 -3.29 34.96
C LYS A 17 -6.95 -2.56 34.13
N ILE A 18 -6.55 -3.20 33.02
CA ILE A 18 -6.01 -2.45 31.90
C ILE A 18 -7.10 -1.43 31.62
N GLY A 19 -6.85 -0.20 32.09
CA GLY A 19 -7.78 0.88 31.85
C GLY A 19 -8.15 0.79 30.39
N GLN A 20 -9.43 0.48 30.08
CA GLN A 20 -9.83 0.01 28.77
C GLN A 20 -9.13 0.92 27.75
N PRO A 21 -8.14 0.46 26.98
CA PRO A 21 -7.50 1.29 25.97
C PRO A 21 -8.68 1.77 25.16
N LYS A 22 -8.84 3.09 25.09
CA LYS A 22 -10.02 3.69 24.47
C LYS A 22 -10.24 2.91 23.20
N LYS A 23 -11.22 2.00 23.20
CA LYS A 23 -11.52 0.98 22.16
C LYS A 23 -11.56 1.54 20.72
N GLN A 24 -11.36 2.86 20.61
CA GLN A 24 -11.51 3.64 19.39
C GLN A 24 -10.20 4.14 18.75
N ILE A 25 -9.02 3.99 19.39
CA ILE A 25 -7.78 4.56 18.84
C ILE A 25 -7.40 3.84 17.54
N VAL A 26 -7.30 2.52 17.60
CA VAL A 26 -6.93 1.70 16.43
C VAL A 26 -7.94 1.86 15.29
N PRO A 27 -9.26 1.67 15.51
CA PRO A 27 -10.25 1.89 14.45
C PRO A 27 -10.25 3.31 13.90
N LYS A 28 -10.06 4.33 14.75
CA LYS A 28 -10.00 5.73 14.31
C LYS A 28 -8.79 5.99 13.42
N THR A 29 -7.61 5.53 13.82
CA THR A 29 -6.37 5.67 13.05
C THR A 29 -6.45 4.91 11.73
N VAL A 30 -6.94 3.67 11.75
CA VAL A 30 -7.13 2.86 10.54
C VAL A 30 -8.10 3.55 9.57
N ASN A 31 -9.25 4.03 10.05
CA ASN A 31 -10.22 4.74 9.22
C ASN A 31 -9.66 6.04 8.64
N GLN A 32 -8.84 6.76 9.42
CA GLN A 32 -8.16 7.97 8.94
C GLN A 32 -7.19 7.61 7.82
N ILE A 33 -6.31 6.65 8.01
CA ILE A 33 -5.34 6.19 6.99
C ILE A 33 -6.08 5.69 5.75
N GLN A 34 -7.16 4.92 5.91
CA GLN A 34 -7.97 4.47 4.79
C GLN A 34 -8.45 5.64 3.93
N LYS A 35 -9.01 6.68 4.53
CA LYS A 35 -9.57 7.83 3.81
C LYS A 35 -8.52 8.76 3.23
N THR A 36 -7.43 9.02 3.97
CA THR A 36 -6.47 10.07 3.61
C THR A 36 -5.23 9.55 2.88
N VAL A 37 -5.01 8.24 2.87
CA VAL A 37 -3.86 7.62 2.20
C VAL A 37 -4.33 6.59 1.17
N VAL A 38 -5.06 5.55 1.61
CA VAL A 38 -5.39 4.41 0.74
C VAL A 38 -6.32 4.82 -0.40
N GLU A 39 -7.38 5.59 -0.11
CA GLU A 39 -8.31 6.04 -1.15
C GLU A 39 -7.67 6.99 -2.18
N PRO A 40 -6.86 7.99 -1.80
CA PRO A 40 -6.10 8.79 -2.76
C PRO A 40 -5.16 7.96 -3.63
N LEU A 41 -4.43 6.97 -3.05
CA LEU A 41 -3.56 6.06 -3.81
C LEU A 41 -4.35 5.25 -4.84
N LYS A 42 -5.51 4.70 -4.47
CA LYS A 42 -6.40 3.97 -5.40
C LYS A 42 -6.89 4.87 -6.52
N LYS A 43 -7.34 6.11 -6.20
CA LYS A 43 -7.80 7.07 -7.21
C LYS A 43 -6.71 7.44 -8.19
N PHE A 44 -5.49 7.69 -7.73
CA PHE A 44 -4.35 7.93 -8.60
C PHE A 44 -4.05 6.70 -9.46
N GLY A 45 -4.04 5.52 -8.86
CA GLY A 45 -3.83 4.25 -9.56
C GLY A 45 -4.84 3.99 -10.67
N SER A 46 -6.09 4.46 -10.53
CA SER A 46 -7.15 4.28 -11.54
C SER A 46 -6.91 5.02 -12.85
N VAL A 47 -5.96 5.96 -12.89
CA VAL A 47 -5.57 6.69 -14.11
C VAL A 47 -4.65 5.86 -15.03
N PHE A 48 -3.86 4.95 -14.48
CA PHE A 48 -2.88 4.17 -15.26
C PHE A 48 -3.47 3.36 -16.41
N PRO A 49 -4.63 2.70 -16.30
CA PRO A 49 -5.23 2.00 -17.43
C PRO A 49 -5.49 2.93 -18.64
N SER A 50 -5.97 4.14 -18.40
CA SER A 50 -6.21 5.13 -19.45
C SER A 50 -4.90 5.59 -20.11
N LEU A 51 -3.85 5.80 -19.33
CA LEU A 51 -2.50 6.11 -19.86
C LEU A 51 -1.95 4.97 -20.71
N ASN A 52 -2.07 3.74 -20.24
CA ASN A 52 -1.65 2.56 -21.02
C ASN A 52 -2.40 2.45 -22.33
N MET A 53 -3.70 2.78 -22.35
CA MET A 53 -4.48 2.81 -23.60
C MET A 53 -4.01 3.91 -24.54
N ALA A 54 -3.65 5.08 -24.01
CA ALA A 54 -3.10 6.17 -24.84
C ALA A 54 -1.76 5.78 -25.47
N VAL A 55 -0.86 5.15 -24.71
CA VAL A 55 0.42 4.61 -25.21
C VAL A 55 0.18 3.57 -26.30
N LYS A 56 -0.74 2.63 -26.10
CA LYS A 56 -1.08 1.60 -27.11
C LYS A 56 -1.65 2.22 -28.39
N ARG A 57 -2.51 3.24 -28.27
CA ARG A 57 -3.07 3.95 -29.44
C ARG A 57 -1.98 4.68 -30.22
N ARG A 58 -1.04 5.31 -29.54
CA ARG A 58 0.12 5.95 -30.18
C ARG A 58 0.99 4.91 -30.88
N GLU A 59 1.24 3.76 -30.28
CA GLU A 59 2.04 2.69 -30.86
C GLU A 59 1.38 2.10 -32.12
N GLN A 60 0.07 1.90 -32.08
CA GLN A 60 -0.70 1.46 -33.25
C GLN A 60 -0.61 2.49 -34.40
N ALA A 61 -0.79 3.77 -34.09
CA ALA A 61 -0.66 4.85 -35.08
C ALA A 61 0.75 4.90 -35.69
N LEU A 62 1.80 4.65 -34.90
CA LEU A 62 3.18 4.54 -35.38
C LEU A 62 3.35 3.38 -36.38
N GLN A 63 2.78 2.21 -36.04
CA GLN A 63 2.85 1.04 -36.93
C GLN A 63 2.13 1.30 -38.24
N ASP A 64 0.95 1.92 -38.23
CA ASP A 64 0.19 2.28 -39.40
C ASP A 64 0.94 3.32 -40.26
N TYR A 65 1.52 4.33 -39.62
CA TYR A 65 2.37 5.33 -40.29
C TYR A 65 3.56 4.67 -40.99
N ARG A 66 4.33 3.83 -40.29
CA ARG A 66 5.50 3.13 -40.86
C ARG A 66 5.12 2.23 -42.03
N ARG A 67 3.98 1.53 -41.94
CA ARG A 67 3.48 0.67 -43.02
C ARG A 67 3.18 1.45 -44.30
N LEU A 68 2.50 2.61 -44.14
CA LEU A 68 2.16 3.44 -45.30
C LEU A 68 3.38 4.20 -45.81
N GLN A 69 4.30 4.61 -44.97
CA GLN A 69 5.58 5.18 -45.37
C GLN A 69 6.38 4.20 -46.26
N ALA A 70 6.54 2.96 -45.82
CA ALA A 70 7.20 1.93 -46.62
C ALA A 70 6.49 1.66 -47.95
N LYS A 71 5.14 1.78 -48.00
CA LYS A 71 4.37 1.68 -49.25
C LYS A 71 4.71 2.82 -50.21
N VAL A 72 4.85 4.05 -49.72
CA VAL A 72 5.25 5.22 -50.52
C VAL A 72 6.67 5.04 -51.05
N GLU A 73 7.63 4.71 -50.19
CA GLU A 73 9.04 4.47 -50.52
C GLU A 73 9.16 3.40 -51.63
N LYS A 74 8.44 2.29 -51.51
CA LYS A 74 8.40 1.24 -52.55
C LYS A 74 7.90 1.73 -53.90
N TYR A 75 6.98 2.69 -53.96
CA TYR A 75 6.52 3.27 -55.24
C TYR A 75 7.47 4.35 -55.73
N GLU A 76 8.20 5.03 -54.89
CA GLU A 76 9.23 6.02 -55.28
C GLU A 76 10.45 5.38 -55.91
N GLU A 77 10.80 4.15 -55.52
CA GLU A 77 11.91 3.36 -56.07
C GLU A 77 11.59 2.75 -57.45
N LYS A 78 10.29 2.64 -57.82
CA LYS A 78 9.89 2.05 -59.10
C LYS A 78 10.02 3.04 -60.25
N GLU A 79 10.16 2.48 -61.46
CA GLU A 79 10.13 3.25 -62.69
C GLU A 79 8.82 4.06 -62.80
N LYS A 80 8.95 5.35 -63.10
CA LYS A 80 7.85 6.33 -63.05
C LYS A 80 6.96 6.23 -64.31
N THR A 81 6.19 5.15 -64.42
CA THR A 81 5.14 5.00 -65.40
C THR A 81 3.84 5.67 -64.94
N GLY A 82 2.95 6.04 -65.85
CA GLY A 82 1.68 6.67 -65.52
C GLY A 82 0.88 5.95 -64.42
N PRO A 83 0.69 4.60 -64.45
CA PRO A 83 0.02 3.83 -63.42
C PRO A 83 0.76 3.84 -62.06
N VAL A 84 2.09 3.88 -62.06
CA VAL A 84 2.90 3.92 -60.83
C VAL A 84 2.78 5.30 -60.18
N LEU A 85 2.80 6.37 -60.96
CA LEU A 85 2.61 7.74 -60.47
C LEU A 85 1.23 7.93 -59.84
N ALA A 86 0.16 7.39 -60.45
CA ALA A 86 -1.19 7.43 -59.82
C ALA A 86 -1.23 6.70 -58.48
N LYS A 87 -0.61 5.51 -58.37
CA LYS A 87 -0.52 4.74 -57.11
C LYS A 87 0.35 5.46 -56.05
N LEU A 88 1.42 6.10 -56.49
CA LEU A 88 2.26 6.91 -55.61
C LEU A 88 1.47 8.10 -55.00
N HIS A 89 0.74 8.81 -55.85
CA HIS A 89 -0.10 9.92 -55.41
C HIS A 89 -1.14 9.44 -54.39
N GLN A 90 -1.86 8.36 -54.72
CA GLN A 90 -2.83 7.77 -53.80
C GLN A 90 -2.19 7.37 -52.46
N ALA A 91 -1.02 6.70 -52.50
CA ALA A 91 -0.33 6.29 -51.25
C ALA A 91 0.12 7.48 -50.42
N ARG A 92 0.52 8.59 -51.03
CA ARG A 92 0.85 9.85 -50.29
C ARG A 92 -0.37 10.48 -49.67
N GLU A 93 -1.51 10.51 -50.35
CA GLU A 93 -2.78 10.99 -49.81
C GLU A 93 -3.25 10.12 -48.61
N GLU A 94 -3.09 8.79 -48.69
CA GLU A 94 -3.37 7.87 -47.58
C GLU A 94 -2.43 8.08 -46.39
N LEU A 95 -1.15 8.38 -46.65
CA LEU A 95 -0.12 8.57 -45.60
C LEU A 95 -0.34 9.83 -44.75
N ARG A 96 -0.79 10.92 -45.38
CA ARG A 96 -0.91 12.24 -44.74
C ARG A 96 -1.75 12.22 -43.46
N PRO A 97 -3.02 11.76 -43.46
CA PRO A 97 -3.85 11.73 -42.29
C PRO A 97 -3.32 10.77 -41.20
N VAL A 98 -2.68 9.67 -41.59
CA VAL A 98 -2.13 8.69 -40.64
C VAL A 98 -0.86 9.24 -39.96
N ARG A 99 -0.03 9.98 -40.67
CA ARG A 99 1.09 10.71 -40.11
C ARG A 99 0.61 11.77 -39.12
N ASP A 100 -0.36 12.58 -39.52
CA ASP A 100 -0.90 13.65 -38.69
C ASP A 100 -1.55 13.09 -37.40
N ASP A 101 -2.25 11.94 -37.48
CA ASP A 101 -2.80 11.24 -36.31
C ASP A 101 -1.72 10.72 -35.37
N PHE A 102 -0.63 10.11 -35.92
CA PHE A 102 0.52 9.68 -35.11
C PHE A 102 1.20 10.86 -34.44
N GLU A 103 1.49 11.94 -35.17
CA GLU A 103 2.15 13.13 -34.65
C GLU A 103 1.34 13.79 -33.53
N ALA A 104 0.02 13.89 -33.70
CA ALA A 104 -0.88 14.42 -32.68
C ALA A 104 -0.85 13.58 -31.39
N LYS A 105 -0.99 12.25 -31.48
CA LYS A 105 -0.93 11.35 -30.35
C LYS A 105 0.43 11.35 -29.65
N ASN A 106 1.50 11.39 -30.45
CA ASN A 106 2.87 11.44 -29.94
C ASN A 106 3.13 12.73 -29.19
N LYS A 107 2.73 13.87 -29.75
CA LYS A 107 2.86 15.19 -29.11
C LYS A 107 2.07 15.24 -27.80
N GLN A 108 0.83 14.76 -27.82
CA GLN A 108 -0.01 14.72 -26.60
C GLN A 108 0.69 13.95 -25.46
N LEU A 109 1.21 12.76 -25.74
CA LEU A 109 1.93 11.98 -24.73
C LEU A 109 3.20 12.67 -24.24
N LEU A 110 3.99 13.28 -25.15
CA LEU A 110 5.20 14.02 -24.79
C LEU A 110 4.91 15.22 -23.88
N ASP A 111 3.79 15.91 -24.10
CA ASP A 111 3.39 17.08 -23.32
C ASP A 111 2.73 16.70 -21.98
N GLU A 112 1.90 15.64 -21.97
CA GLU A 112 1.07 15.29 -20.81
C GLU A 112 1.77 14.35 -19.82
N MET A 113 2.60 13.41 -20.28
CA MET A 113 3.28 12.45 -19.39
C MET A 113 4.19 13.10 -18.34
N PRO A 114 5.02 14.11 -18.67
CA PRO A 114 5.80 14.81 -17.66
C PRO A 114 4.93 15.54 -16.63
N ARG A 115 3.81 16.14 -17.06
CA ARG A 115 2.85 16.82 -16.17
C ARG A 115 2.22 15.82 -15.21
N PHE A 116 1.75 14.68 -15.72
CA PHE A 116 1.21 13.61 -14.90
C PHE A 116 2.26 13.10 -13.89
N TYR A 117 3.49 12.85 -14.35
CA TYR A 117 4.56 12.37 -13.46
C TYR A 117 4.89 13.37 -12.36
N ASN A 118 4.96 14.66 -12.68
CA ASN A 118 5.28 15.71 -11.70
C ASN A 118 4.13 15.95 -10.72
N SER A 119 2.88 15.84 -11.18
CA SER A 119 1.69 16.02 -10.33
C SER A 119 1.61 15.07 -9.13
N ARG A 120 2.34 13.93 -9.17
CA ARG A 120 2.38 12.97 -8.06
C ARG A 120 2.88 13.58 -6.75
N LEU A 121 3.79 14.53 -6.82
CA LEU A 121 4.37 15.18 -5.63
C LEU A 121 3.29 15.96 -4.89
N ASP A 122 2.64 16.88 -5.59
CA ASP A 122 1.59 17.72 -5.01
C ASP A 122 0.36 16.90 -4.61
N TYR A 123 0.07 15.85 -5.39
CA TYR A 123 -1.07 14.96 -5.12
C TYR A 123 -0.88 14.12 -3.85
N PHE A 124 0.32 13.58 -3.63
CA PHE A 124 0.57 12.68 -2.50
C PHE A 124 1.07 13.37 -1.24
N GLN A 125 1.61 14.58 -1.32
CA GLN A 125 2.12 15.30 -0.16
C GLN A 125 1.10 15.37 0.99
N PRO A 126 -0.17 15.77 0.81
CA PRO A 126 -1.15 15.80 1.89
C PRO A 126 -1.42 14.41 2.50
N SER A 127 -1.36 13.37 1.68
CA SER A 127 -1.55 11.98 2.13
C SER A 127 -0.40 11.52 3.03
N PHE A 128 0.85 11.81 2.67
CA PHE A 128 2.01 11.49 3.50
C PHE A 128 2.05 12.29 4.79
N GLU A 129 1.72 13.58 4.75
CA GLU A 129 1.59 14.39 5.96
C GLU A 129 0.52 13.83 6.91
N SER A 130 -0.64 13.44 6.37
CA SER A 130 -1.71 12.82 7.14
C SER A 130 -1.27 11.48 7.75
N LEU A 131 -0.51 10.66 6.99
CA LEU A 131 0.03 9.40 7.49
C LEU A 131 0.97 9.61 8.67
N ILE A 132 1.92 10.55 8.55
CA ILE A 132 2.87 10.87 9.62
C ILE A 132 2.11 11.36 10.86
N ARG A 133 1.16 12.28 10.71
CA ARG A 133 0.33 12.78 11.83
C ARG A 133 -0.45 11.65 12.50
N ALA A 134 -1.04 10.74 11.73
CA ALA A 134 -1.76 9.59 12.26
C ALA A 134 -0.84 8.65 13.05
N GLN A 135 0.38 8.41 12.56
CA GLN A 135 1.39 7.60 13.27
C GLN A 135 1.83 8.29 14.58
N VAL A 136 2.11 9.59 14.56
CA VAL A 136 2.47 10.34 15.77
C VAL A 136 1.39 10.21 16.83
N VAL A 137 0.12 10.42 16.47
CA VAL A 137 -1.00 10.27 17.41
C VAL A 137 -1.07 8.84 17.95
N TYR A 138 -0.97 7.83 17.09
CA TYR A 138 -1.03 6.44 17.48
C TYR A 138 0.08 6.08 18.48
N TYR A 139 1.34 6.37 18.14
CA TYR A 139 2.47 6.02 18.99
C TYR A 139 2.49 6.82 20.30
N SER A 140 2.07 8.09 20.29
CA SER A 140 1.95 8.88 21.51
C SER A 140 0.91 8.31 22.47
N GLU A 141 -0.24 7.87 21.97
CA GLU A 141 -1.26 7.23 22.80
C GLU A 141 -0.82 5.84 23.28
N MET A 142 -0.12 5.07 22.45
CA MET A 142 0.46 3.79 22.86
C MET A 142 1.52 3.97 23.94
N HIS A 143 2.37 4.99 23.81
CA HIS A 143 3.36 5.33 24.84
C HIS A 143 2.70 5.64 26.19
N LYS A 144 1.62 6.42 26.21
CA LYS A 144 0.85 6.68 27.43
C LYS A 144 0.29 5.40 28.04
N ILE A 145 -0.34 4.54 27.21
CA ILE A 145 -0.94 3.28 27.68
C ILE A 145 0.13 2.38 28.32
N PHE A 146 1.28 2.23 27.66
CA PHE A 146 2.36 1.41 28.20
C PHE A 146 3.02 2.07 29.42
N GLY A 147 3.15 3.40 29.46
CA GLY A 147 3.62 4.13 30.66
C GLY A 147 2.71 3.93 31.86
N ASP A 148 1.40 4.06 31.67
CA ASP A 148 0.42 3.80 32.74
C ASP A 148 0.49 2.33 33.19
N LEU A 149 0.68 1.39 32.29
CA LEU A 149 0.84 -0.02 32.60
C LEU A 149 2.12 -0.29 33.38
N THR A 150 3.25 0.30 32.99
CA THR A 150 4.52 0.20 33.71
C THR A 150 4.36 0.72 35.12
N GLN A 151 3.73 1.88 35.35
CA GLN A 151 3.47 2.42 36.66
C GLN A 151 2.60 1.49 37.54
N GLN A 152 1.67 0.75 36.94
CA GLN A 152 0.85 -0.24 37.67
C GLN A 152 1.66 -1.49 38.02
N LEU A 153 2.63 -1.87 37.18
CA LEU A 153 3.50 -3.02 37.46
C LEU A 153 4.64 -2.69 38.44
N ASP A 154 5.14 -1.45 38.38
CA ASP A 154 6.20 -0.95 39.27
C ASP A 154 5.65 -0.53 40.65
N GLN A 155 4.67 -1.26 41.19
CA GLN A 155 4.28 -1.05 42.56
C GLN A 155 5.50 -1.25 43.49
N PRO A 156 5.81 -0.27 44.37
CA PRO A 156 6.99 -0.36 45.23
C PRO A 156 6.88 -1.55 46.15
N GLY A 157 7.69 -2.55 45.95
CA GLY A 157 7.65 -3.69 46.86
C GLY A 157 8.72 -4.74 46.67
N HIS A 158 9.10 -5.07 45.47
CA HIS A 158 10.01 -6.18 45.30
C HIS A 158 11.15 -5.83 44.34
N PRO A 159 12.42 -5.80 44.83
CA PRO A 159 13.60 -5.78 43.95
C PRO A 159 13.55 -6.94 42.97
N ASP A 160 14.14 -6.77 41.77
CA ASP A 160 14.13 -7.78 40.74
C ASP A 160 14.65 -9.14 41.21
N GLU A 161 15.67 -9.13 42.08
CA GLU A 161 16.19 -10.34 42.73
C GLU A 161 15.15 -11.06 43.62
N GLN A 162 14.26 -10.33 44.23
CA GLN A 162 13.22 -10.93 45.06
C GLN A 162 12.12 -11.55 44.16
N ARG A 163 11.73 -10.87 43.09
CA ARG A 163 10.79 -11.42 42.08
C ARG A 163 11.33 -12.70 41.47
N GLU A 164 12.63 -12.73 41.14
CA GLU A 164 13.28 -13.90 40.57
C GLU A 164 13.24 -15.09 41.54
N ARG A 165 13.56 -14.87 42.82
CA ARG A 165 13.45 -15.90 43.85
C ARG A 165 12.03 -16.41 44.08
N GLU A 166 11.04 -15.51 44.07
CA GLU A 166 9.63 -15.88 44.19
C GLU A 166 9.14 -16.67 42.98
N ASN A 167 9.57 -16.30 41.79
CA ASN A 167 9.27 -17.03 40.56
C ASN A 167 9.91 -18.42 40.53
N GLU A 168 11.18 -18.55 41.00
CA GLU A 168 11.88 -19.83 41.12
C GLU A 168 11.20 -20.74 42.14
N ALA A 169 10.82 -20.18 43.30
CA ALA A 169 10.07 -20.92 44.31
C ALA A 169 8.71 -21.43 43.78
N LYS A 170 7.97 -20.56 43.07
CA LYS A 170 6.71 -20.95 42.42
C LYS A 170 6.92 -22.01 41.35
N LEU A 171 7.94 -21.89 40.53
CA LEU A 171 8.29 -22.89 39.50
C LEU A 171 8.64 -24.24 40.14
N SER A 172 9.37 -24.22 41.24
CA SER A 172 9.70 -25.43 42.03
C SER A 172 8.43 -26.10 42.59
N GLU A 173 7.50 -25.30 43.17
CA GLU A 173 6.20 -25.81 43.62
C GLU A 173 5.40 -26.46 42.46
N LEU A 174 5.38 -25.83 41.29
CA LEU A 174 4.69 -26.37 40.10
C LEU A 174 5.31 -27.67 39.61
N ARG A 175 6.64 -27.75 39.60
CA ARG A 175 7.37 -28.98 39.23
C ARG A 175 7.15 -30.14 40.22
N ALA A 176 6.85 -29.83 41.49
CA ALA A 176 6.56 -30.84 42.48
C ALA A 176 5.11 -31.37 42.43
N LEU A 177 4.24 -30.83 41.59
CA LEU A 177 2.90 -31.36 41.41
C LEU A 177 2.94 -32.75 40.74
N SER A 178 2.18 -33.71 41.28
CA SER A 178 2.16 -35.10 40.77
C SER A 178 1.74 -35.21 39.31
N ILE A 179 0.97 -34.26 38.81
CA ILE A 179 0.57 -34.20 37.40
C ILE A 179 1.70 -33.74 36.45
N VAL A 180 2.84 -33.28 37.00
CA VAL A 180 4.01 -32.81 36.24
C VAL A 180 5.23 -33.71 36.43
N ALA A 181 5.19 -34.54 37.45
CA ALA A 181 6.33 -35.39 37.86
C ALA A 181 6.41 -36.72 37.08
N ASP A 182 5.46 -37.01 36.19
CA ASP A 182 5.34 -38.28 35.44
C ASP A 182 5.96 -38.22 34.01
N ASP A 183 6.85 -37.24 33.71
CA ASP A 183 7.65 -37.23 32.45
C ASP A 183 9.11 -37.53 32.68
#